data_953a4407e58f75eeaf27f09bfaf406fd
#
_entry.id   953a4407e58f75eeaf27f09bfaf406fd
#
_cell.length_a   1.000
_cell.length_b   1.000
_cell.length_c   1.000
_cell.angle_alpha   90.00
_cell.angle_beta   90.00
_cell.angle_gamma   90.00
#
_symmetry.space_group_name_H-M   'P 1'
#
loop_
_entity.id
_entity.type
_entity.pdbx_description
1 polymer ?
#
loop_
_entity_poly.entity_id
_entity_poly.type
_entity_poly.pdbx_seq_one_letter_code
_entity_poly.pdbx_strand_id
1 'polypeptide(L)'
;DWHRIGVSGRASYEKHGTSSCMKLLSCISGLNIRLAHEKKGCASVLIPWLYCGENVYHTFFFAPPGVGKTTYLRDCIRLLSKGNHLRAGKKVGVVDERSEIAACYRGIPQNDLGPRTDVLDNCPKEHGIHMLLRSMSPQIIAVDELGLPEDFAAVADCARCGVSILGTI
;
A
#
# COMPACT_ATOMS: atom_id res chain seq x y z
N ASP A 1 12.16 9.50 3.73
CA ASP A 1 11.25 10.06 2.71
C ASP A 1 11.61 9.48 1.35
N TRP A 2 10.69 8.70 0.79
CA TRP A 2 10.88 8.07 -0.51
C TRP A 2 10.48 9.03 -1.64
N HIS A 3 11.33 10.00 -1.89
CA HIS A 3 11.19 10.82 -3.06
C HIS A 3 11.55 10.01 -4.31
N ARG A 4 10.74 10.09 -5.35
CA ARG A 4 11.04 9.47 -6.63
C ARG A 4 11.67 10.48 -7.57
N ILE A 5 12.78 10.10 -8.17
CA ILE A 5 13.48 10.92 -9.15
C ILE A 5 13.43 10.20 -10.49
N GLY A 6 12.65 10.75 -11.42
CA GLY A 6 12.67 10.36 -12.83
C GLY A 6 13.77 11.13 -13.56
N VAL A 7 14.54 10.43 -14.36
CA VAL A 7 15.61 11.02 -15.16
C VAL A 7 15.30 10.78 -16.64
N SER A 8 15.33 11.81 -17.46
CA SER A 8 15.22 11.69 -18.91
C SER A 8 16.54 12.05 -19.59
N GLY A 9 16.82 11.35 -20.68
CA GLY A 9 18.06 11.51 -21.43
C GLY A 9 18.15 10.52 -22.59
N ARG A 10 19.32 10.38 -23.18
CA ARG A 10 19.59 9.41 -24.25
C ARG A 10 19.91 8.04 -23.66
N ALA A 11 19.03 7.06 -23.88
CA ALA A 11 19.23 5.68 -23.44
C ALA A 11 19.97 4.86 -24.52
N SER A 12 20.92 4.03 -24.10
CA SER A 12 21.52 2.98 -24.93
C SER A 12 21.17 1.62 -24.35
N TYR A 13 20.86 0.68 -25.25
CA TYR A 13 20.45 -0.68 -24.92
C TYR A 13 21.45 -1.68 -25.44
N GLU A 14 21.65 -2.75 -24.67
CA GLU A 14 22.40 -3.93 -25.07
C GLU A 14 21.44 -5.12 -25.24
N LYS A 15 21.57 -5.85 -26.33
CA LYS A 15 20.73 -7.03 -26.59
C LYS A 15 21.41 -8.29 -26.05
N HIS A 16 20.71 -9.03 -25.21
CA HIS A 16 21.10 -10.35 -24.74
C HIS A 16 20.03 -11.37 -25.21
N GLY A 17 20.25 -11.97 -26.36
CA GLY A 17 19.26 -12.87 -26.98
C GLY A 17 17.96 -12.13 -27.33
N THR A 18 16.85 -12.59 -26.78
CA THR A 18 15.50 -11.97 -26.98
C THR A 18 15.19 -10.80 -26.06
N SER A 19 16.00 -10.58 -25.02
CA SER A 19 15.81 -9.47 -24.06
C SER A 19 16.74 -8.29 -24.34
N SER A 20 16.24 -7.07 -24.08
CA SER A 20 17.01 -5.82 -24.18
C SER A 20 17.16 -5.22 -22.80
N CYS A 21 18.38 -4.95 -22.37
CA CYS A 21 18.67 -4.31 -21.10
C CYS A 21 19.24 -2.91 -21.34
N MET A 22 18.79 -1.93 -20.56
CA MET A 22 19.34 -0.58 -20.63
C MET A 22 20.75 -0.59 -20.04
N LYS A 23 21.75 -0.20 -20.87
CA LYS A 23 23.15 -0.17 -20.49
C LYS A 23 23.57 1.16 -19.87
N LEU A 24 23.10 2.25 -20.44
CA LEU A 24 23.52 3.59 -20.05
C LEU A 24 22.42 4.61 -20.36
N LEU A 25 22.27 5.58 -19.46
CA LEU A 25 21.53 6.81 -19.72
C LEU A 25 22.54 7.97 -19.79
N SER A 26 22.60 8.66 -20.92
CA SER A 26 23.53 9.76 -21.15
C SER A 26 22.76 11.01 -21.63
N CYS A 27 23.47 12.14 -21.76
CA CYS A 27 22.87 13.40 -22.20
C CYS A 27 21.58 13.70 -21.42
N ILE A 28 21.69 13.75 -20.11
CA ILE A 28 20.54 14.02 -19.23
C ILE A 28 19.91 15.36 -19.63
N SER A 29 18.63 15.33 -20.00
CA SER A 29 17.86 16.49 -20.47
C SER A 29 16.81 16.98 -19.49
N GLY A 30 16.44 16.13 -18.51
CA GLY A 30 15.43 16.49 -17.52
C GLY A 30 15.47 15.64 -16.27
N LEU A 31 15.02 16.23 -15.18
CA LEU A 31 14.80 15.61 -13.90
C LEU A 31 13.35 15.88 -13.45
N ASN A 32 12.64 14.82 -13.06
CA ASN A 32 11.34 14.93 -12.43
C ASN A 32 11.48 14.45 -10.98
N ILE A 33 11.31 15.36 -10.04
CA ILE A 33 11.43 15.03 -8.60
C ILE A 33 10.03 15.04 -8.01
N ARG A 34 9.54 13.84 -7.65
CA ARG A 34 8.28 13.67 -6.95
C ARG A 34 8.54 13.64 -5.44
N LEU A 35 8.12 14.71 -4.76
CA LEU A 35 8.20 14.79 -3.31
C LEU A 35 7.06 13.99 -2.68
N ALA A 36 7.42 13.02 -1.86
CA ALA A 36 6.43 12.29 -1.06
C ALA A 36 6.12 13.10 0.21
N HIS A 37 4.84 13.23 0.51
CA HIS A 37 4.37 13.88 1.73
C HIS A 37 3.41 12.95 2.48
N GLU A 38 3.60 12.83 3.78
CA GLU A 38 2.63 12.22 4.67
C GLU A 38 1.56 13.26 5.03
N LYS A 39 0.27 12.92 4.88
CA LYS A 39 -0.84 13.81 5.21
C LYS A 39 -1.73 13.13 6.24
N LYS A 40 -1.45 13.38 7.52
CA LYS A 40 -2.22 12.84 8.64
C LYS A 40 -3.57 13.53 8.81
N GLY A 41 -4.60 12.76 9.13
CA GLY A 41 -5.95 13.25 9.42
C GLY A 41 -6.84 13.45 8.20
N CYS A 42 -6.34 13.26 6.97
CA CYS A 42 -7.14 13.44 5.76
C CYS A 42 -8.29 12.42 5.64
N ALA A 43 -8.12 11.22 6.19
CA ALA A 43 -9.12 10.17 6.16
C ALA A 43 -10.09 10.19 7.36
N SER A 44 -9.96 11.12 8.28
CA SER A 44 -10.80 11.17 9.50
C SER A 44 -12.30 11.22 9.18
N VAL A 45 -12.67 11.90 8.11
CA VAL A 45 -14.07 12.01 7.65
C VAL A 45 -14.63 10.70 7.13
N LEU A 46 -13.77 9.75 6.69
CA LEU A 46 -14.17 8.47 6.15
C LEU A 46 -14.35 7.41 7.24
N ILE A 47 -13.64 7.52 8.34
CA ILE A 47 -13.61 6.49 9.39
C ILE A 47 -15.00 6.07 9.87
N PRO A 48 -15.98 6.98 10.13
CA PRO A 48 -17.31 6.56 10.54
C PRO A 48 -18.02 5.65 9.54
N TRP A 49 -17.74 5.83 8.24
CA TRP A 49 -18.35 5.09 7.15
C TRP A 49 -17.70 3.71 6.90
N LEU A 50 -16.50 3.50 7.42
CA LEU A 50 -15.79 2.23 7.28
C LEU A 50 -16.29 1.14 8.23
N TYR A 51 -17.09 1.48 9.23
CA TYR A 51 -17.53 0.53 10.26
C TYR A 51 -18.94 -0.02 10.02
N CYS A 52 -19.09 -1.33 10.27
CA CYS A 52 -20.35 -2.04 10.45
C CYS A 52 -20.40 -2.61 11.87
N GLY A 53 -20.99 -1.89 12.81
CA GLY A 53 -20.90 -2.22 14.23
C GLY A 53 -19.45 -2.18 14.71
N GLU A 54 -18.94 -3.31 15.19
CA GLU A 54 -17.54 -3.46 15.60
C GLU A 54 -16.61 -3.88 14.45
N ASN A 55 -17.14 -4.30 13.33
CA ASN A 55 -16.37 -4.75 12.18
C ASN A 55 -16.09 -3.60 11.21
N VAL A 56 -15.11 -3.78 10.34
CA VAL A 56 -14.79 -2.85 9.26
C VAL A 56 -15.29 -3.45 7.94
N TYR A 57 -15.89 -2.63 7.09
CA TYR A 57 -16.30 -3.05 5.75
C TYR A 57 -15.08 -3.35 4.86
N HIS A 58 -15.23 -4.30 3.93
CA HIS A 58 -14.33 -4.36 2.78
C HIS A 58 -14.46 -3.05 2.00
N THR A 59 -13.37 -2.33 1.86
CA THR A 59 -13.40 -0.98 1.28
C THR A 59 -12.35 -0.83 0.20
N PHE A 60 -12.77 -0.32 -0.96
CA PHE A 60 -11.89 -0.05 -2.08
C PHE A 60 -11.97 1.43 -2.47
N PHE A 61 -10.80 2.06 -2.58
CA PHE A 61 -10.67 3.43 -3.08
C PHE A 61 -10.46 3.39 -4.59
N PHE A 62 -11.48 3.81 -5.31
CA PHE A 62 -11.45 3.89 -6.76
C PHE A 62 -11.41 5.35 -7.21
N ALA A 63 -10.37 5.73 -7.94
CA ALA A 63 -10.23 7.07 -8.49
C ALA A 63 -9.06 7.12 -9.51
N PRO A 64 -8.99 8.14 -10.38
CA PRO A 64 -7.87 8.32 -11.30
C PRO A 64 -6.50 8.36 -10.59
N PRO A 65 -5.40 8.06 -11.29
CA PRO A 65 -4.06 8.20 -10.74
C PRO A 65 -3.77 9.63 -10.25
N GLY A 66 -2.99 9.74 -9.16
CA GLY A 66 -2.52 11.03 -8.63
C GLY A 66 -3.50 11.81 -7.75
N VAL A 67 -4.74 11.34 -7.55
CA VAL A 67 -5.73 12.03 -6.69
C VAL A 67 -5.55 11.76 -5.20
N GLY A 68 -4.61 10.89 -4.81
CA GLY A 68 -4.27 10.64 -3.41
C GLY A 68 -4.85 9.37 -2.80
N LYS A 69 -5.25 8.36 -3.61
CA LYS A 69 -5.76 7.06 -3.10
C LYS A 69 -4.87 6.47 -2.02
N THR A 70 -3.58 6.28 -2.31
CA THR A 70 -2.59 5.74 -1.35
C THR A 70 -2.44 6.61 -0.09
N THR A 71 -2.60 7.94 -0.23
CA THR A 71 -2.58 8.86 0.92
C THR A 71 -3.76 8.64 1.85
N TYR A 72 -4.97 8.49 1.30
CA TYR A 72 -6.16 8.16 2.08
C TYR A 72 -6.08 6.75 2.68
N LEU A 73 -5.64 5.76 1.91
CA LEU A 73 -5.43 4.40 2.39
C LEU A 73 -4.49 4.38 3.60
N ARG A 74 -3.34 5.04 3.50
CA ARG A 74 -2.35 5.13 4.59
C ARG A 74 -2.94 5.74 5.86
N ASP A 75 -3.65 6.85 5.73
CA ASP A 75 -4.24 7.51 6.91
C ASP A 75 -5.41 6.71 7.50
N CYS A 76 -6.18 5.98 6.67
CA CYS A 76 -7.18 5.01 7.16
C CYS A 76 -6.51 3.89 7.97
N ILE A 77 -5.42 3.29 7.47
CA ILE A 77 -4.63 2.28 8.19
C ILE A 77 -4.23 2.81 9.57
N ARG A 78 -3.62 3.99 9.60
CA ARG A 78 -3.18 4.63 10.84
C ARG A 78 -4.32 4.83 11.83
N LEU A 79 -5.45 5.37 11.38
CA LEU A 79 -6.61 5.66 12.23
C LEU A 79 -7.29 4.39 12.73
N LEU A 80 -7.45 3.38 11.88
CA LEU A 80 -8.02 2.09 12.25
C LEU A 80 -7.11 1.33 13.22
N SER A 81 -5.81 1.35 12.99
CA SER A 81 -4.81 0.75 13.88
C SER A 81 -4.76 1.43 15.25
N LYS A 82 -4.85 2.76 15.28
CA LYS A 82 -4.84 3.54 16.51
C LYS A 82 -6.13 3.38 17.33
N GLY A 83 -7.27 3.33 16.64
CA GLY A 83 -8.58 3.44 17.29
C GLY A 83 -8.85 4.84 17.86
N ASN A 84 -9.92 4.94 18.63
CA ASN A 84 -10.33 6.16 19.31
C ASN A 84 -11.05 5.84 20.64
N HIS A 85 -11.59 6.86 21.32
CA HIS A 85 -12.29 6.70 22.59
C HIS A 85 -13.58 5.84 22.51
N LEU A 86 -14.14 5.65 21.30
CA LEU A 86 -15.34 4.83 21.07
C LEU A 86 -15.01 3.41 20.61
N ARG A 87 -13.85 3.22 19.96
CA ARG A 87 -13.50 1.96 19.30
C ARG A 87 -12.03 1.62 19.52
N ALA A 88 -11.78 0.40 19.97
CA ALA A 88 -10.41 -0.12 20.08
C ALA A 88 -9.72 -0.20 18.72
N GLY A 89 -8.42 0.02 18.72
CA GLY A 89 -7.60 -0.11 17.50
C GLY A 89 -7.60 -1.54 16.98
N LYS A 90 -7.65 -1.68 15.65
CA LYS A 90 -7.68 -2.96 14.94
C LYS A 90 -6.26 -3.41 14.61
N LYS A 91 -6.04 -4.73 14.56
CA LYS A 91 -4.81 -5.32 14.02
C LYS A 91 -4.85 -5.22 12.50
N VAL A 92 -3.90 -4.49 11.94
CA VAL A 92 -3.81 -4.26 10.50
C VAL A 92 -2.55 -4.91 9.95
N GLY A 93 -2.70 -5.76 8.93
CA GLY A 93 -1.59 -6.22 8.11
C GLY A 93 -1.52 -5.39 6.83
N VAL A 94 -0.35 -4.95 6.46
CA VAL A 94 -0.11 -4.22 5.20
C VAL A 94 0.77 -5.04 4.29
N VAL A 95 0.34 -5.23 3.05
CA VAL A 95 1.20 -5.76 1.98
C VAL A 95 1.57 -4.59 1.08
N ASP A 96 2.82 -4.18 1.14
CA ASP A 96 3.35 -3.01 0.44
C ASP A 96 4.34 -3.42 -0.64
N GLU A 97 3.81 -3.80 -1.81
CA GLU A 97 4.63 -4.33 -2.91
C GLU A 97 5.66 -3.33 -3.45
N ARG A 98 5.35 -2.04 -3.38
CA ARG A 98 6.18 -0.97 -3.95
C ARG A 98 6.75 -0.01 -2.91
N SER A 99 6.65 -0.33 -1.63
CA SER A 99 7.05 0.56 -0.53
C SER A 99 6.38 1.94 -0.60
N GLU A 100 5.14 2.02 -1.10
CA GLU A 100 4.42 3.29 -1.25
C GLU A 100 3.54 3.62 -0.03
N ILE A 101 3.06 2.60 0.69
CA ILE A 101 2.24 2.78 1.90
C ILE A 101 3.13 3.11 3.09
N ALA A 102 4.02 2.21 3.43
CA ALA A 102 4.87 2.30 4.63
C ALA A 102 6.16 3.08 4.41
N ALA A 103 6.64 3.15 3.16
CA ALA A 103 7.94 3.72 2.82
C ALA A 103 9.07 3.12 3.68
N CYS A 104 9.15 1.81 3.75
CA CYS A 104 10.09 1.12 4.62
C CYS A 104 11.55 1.43 4.29
N TYR A 105 12.35 1.61 5.31
CA TYR A 105 13.80 1.64 5.22
C TYR A 105 14.38 0.54 6.09
N ARG A 106 15.08 -0.41 5.47
CA ARG A 106 15.60 -1.61 6.16
C ARG A 106 14.53 -2.36 6.96
N GLY A 107 13.32 -2.49 6.40
CA GLY A 107 12.18 -3.16 7.02
C GLY A 107 11.43 -2.34 8.08
N ILE A 108 11.83 -1.10 8.33
CA ILE A 108 11.20 -0.21 9.31
C ILE A 108 10.33 0.80 8.57
N PRO A 109 8.99 0.84 8.83
CA PRO A 109 8.11 1.86 8.28
C PRO A 109 8.57 3.28 8.65
N GLN A 110 8.63 4.16 7.65
CA GLN A 110 8.96 5.57 7.85
C GLN A 110 7.70 6.43 7.97
N ASN A 111 6.59 5.97 7.41
CA ASN A 111 5.29 6.57 7.59
C ASN A 111 4.63 6.02 8.87
N ASP A 112 3.83 6.86 9.53
CA ASP A 112 3.04 6.47 10.69
C ASP A 112 1.80 5.67 10.23
N LEU A 113 1.83 4.37 10.47
CA LEU A 113 0.73 3.45 10.17
C LEU A 113 -0.08 3.04 11.41
N GLY A 114 0.28 3.61 12.57
CA GLY A 114 -0.35 3.30 13.84
C GLY A 114 0.26 2.10 14.57
N PRO A 115 -0.06 1.93 15.86
CA PRO A 115 0.67 1.04 16.78
C PRO A 115 0.35 -0.46 16.62
N ARG A 116 -0.68 -0.82 15.85
CA ARG A 116 -1.16 -2.21 15.67
C ARG A 116 -1.06 -2.64 14.21
N THR A 117 -0.04 -2.15 13.50
CA THR A 117 0.15 -2.42 12.08
C THR A 117 1.45 -3.17 11.85
N ASP A 118 1.34 -4.32 11.20
CA ASP A 118 2.47 -5.10 10.69
C ASP A 118 2.59 -4.90 9.18
N VAL A 119 3.81 -4.79 8.66
CA VAL A 119 4.07 -4.50 7.25
C VAL A 119 4.93 -5.60 6.63
N LEU A 120 4.46 -6.15 5.51
CA LEU A 120 5.26 -6.92 4.57
C LEU A 120 5.66 -6.01 3.42
N ASP A 121 6.90 -5.56 3.45
CA ASP A 121 7.48 -4.65 2.48
C ASP A 121 8.09 -5.40 1.29
N ASN A 122 7.98 -4.84 0.10
CA ASN A 122 8.52 -5.41 -1.14
C ASN A 122 8.06 -6.86 -1.38
N CYS A 123 6.80 -7.14 -1.07
CA CYS A 123 6.20 -8.45 -1.16
C CYS A 123 5.03 -8.45 -2.16
N PRO A 124 4.98 -9.42 -3.11
CA PRO A 124 3.84 -9.56 -4.01
C PRO A 124 2.54 -9.71 -3.22
N LYS A 125 1.47 -9.05 -3.67
CA LYS A 125 0.20 -8.95 -2.94
C LYS A 125 -0.39 -10.30 -2.58
N GLU A 126 -0.55 -11.19 -3.56
CA GLU A 126 -1.09 -12.53 -3.35
C GLU A 126 -0.34 -13.29 -2.24
N HIS A 127 0.99 -13.35 -2.35
CA HIS A 127 1.81 -14.05 -1.37
C HIS A 127 1.74 -13.40 0.02
N GLY A 128 1.84 -12.06 0.07
CA GLY A 128 1.80 -11.30 1.32
C GLY A 128 0.47 -11.45 2.05
N ILE A 129 -0.65 -11.42 1.33
CA ILE A 129 -1.99 -11.64 1.89
C ILE A 129 -2.06 -13.02 2.56
N HIS A 130 -1.67 -14.08 1.86
CA HIS A 130 -1.69 -15.42 2.42
C HIS A 130 -0.74 -15.60 3.61
N MET A 131 0.42 -14.96 3.59
CA MET A 131 1.34 -14.98 4.74
C MET A 131 0.73 -14.32 5.96
N LEU A 132 0.14 -13.13 5.80
CA LEU A 132 -0.53 -12.41 6.90
C LEU A 132 -1.69 -13.21 7.48
N LEU A 133 -2.55 -13.78 6.63
CA LEU A 133 -3.68 -14.61 7.07
C LEU A 133 -3.24 -15.79 7.94
N ARG A 134 -2.14 -16.45 7.57
CA ARG A 134 -1.66 -17.67 8.26
C ARG A 134 -0.91 -17.37 9.54
N SER A 135 -0.19 -16.26 9.63
CA SER A 135 0.80 -16.03 10.69
C SER A 135 0.45 -14.90 11.65
N MET A 136 -0.27 -13.87 11.20
CA MET A 136 -0.43 -12.64 11.97
C MET A 136 -1.84 -12.46 12.56
N SER A 137 -2.82 -13.25 12.13
CA SER A 137 -4.24 -13.12 12.54
C SER A 137 -4.72 -11.66 12.49
N PRO A 138 -4.62 -10.97 11.34
CA PRO A 138 -5.05 -9.59 11.21
C PRO A 138 -6.58 -9.51 11.23
N GLN A 139 -7.11 -8.36 11.64
CA GLN A 139 -8.54 -8.03 11.49
C GLN A 139 -8.80 -7.31 10.16
N ILE A 140 -7.79 -6.63 9.65
CA ILE A 140 -7.81 -5.90 8.39
C ILE A 140 -6.52 -6.20 7.64
N ILE A 141 -6.62 -6.43 6.33
CA ILE A 141 -5.45 -6.43 5.43
C ILE A 141 -5.58 -5.24 4.48
N ALA A 142 -4.52 -4.46 4.37
CA ALA A 142 -4.45 -3.31 3.49
C ALA A 142 -3.46 -3.55 2.35
N VAL A 143 -3.87 -3.21 1.13
CA VAL A 143 -3.08 -3.37 -0.09
C VAL A 143 -3.28 -2.18 -1.03
N ASP A 144 -2.26 -1.81 -1.80
CA ASP A 144 -2.36 -0.75 -2.81
C ASP A 144 -2.37 -1.32 -4.22
N GLU A 145 -3.04 -0.64 -5.15
CA GLU A 145 -3.07 -0.96 -6.58
C GLU A 145 -3.47 -2.41 -6.92
N LEU A 146 -4.65 -2.84 -6.50
CA LEU A 146 -5.24 -4.12 -6.93
C LEU A 146 -5.60 -4.05 -8.41
N GLY A 147 -5.13 -5.01 -9.21
CA GLY A 147 -5.37 -4.97 -10.65
C GLY A 147 -5.28 -6.32 -11.35
N LEU A 148 -4.64 -7.30 -10.77
CA LEU A 148 -4.48 -8.63 -11.35
C LEU A 148 -5.58 -9.59 -10.87
N PRO A 149 -5.99 -10.59 -11.67
CA PRO A 149 -6.95 -11.60 -11.24
C PRO A 149 -6.54 -12.32 -9.96
N GLU A 150 -5.24 -12.58 -9.79
CA GLU A 150 -4.64 -13.22 -8.62
C GLU A 150 -4.84 -12.39 -7.35
N ASP A 151 -4.77 -11.06 -7.46
CA ASP A 151 -5.01 -10.13 -6.35
C ASP A 151 -6.44 -10.32 -5.81
N PHE A 152 -7.43 -10.39 -6.72
CA PHE A 152 -8.83 -10.56 -6.34
C PHE A 152 -9.13 -11.95 -5.78
N ALA A 153 -8.42 -12.98 -6.22
CA ALA A 153 -8.52 -14.32 -5.62
C ALA A 153 -8.07 -14.29 -4.15
N ALA A 154 -6.93 -13.67 -3.87
CA ALA A 154 -6.41 -13.51 -2.51
C ALA A 154 -7.34 -12.64 -1.62
N VAL A 155 -7.95 -11.60 -2.19
CA VAL A 155 -8.98 -10.78 -1.51
C VAL A 155 -10.20 -11.63 -1.15
N ALA A 156 -10.65 -12.53 -2.02
CA ALA A 156 -11.76 -13.43 -1.74
C ALA A 156 -11.41 -14.41 -0.60
N ASP A 157 -10.16 -14.85 -0.48
CA ASP A 157 -9.70 -15.67 0.64
C ASP A 157 -9.74 -14.90 1.97
N CYS A 158 -9.39 -13.62 1.98
CA CYS A 158 -9.55 -12.76 3.16
C CYS A 158 -11.02 -12.72 3.63
N ALA A 159 -11.95 -12.52 2.69
CA ALA A 159 -13.38 -12.47 3.00
C ALA A 159 -13.87 -13.79 3.60
N ARG A 160 -13.43 -14.94 3.06
CA ARG A 160 -13.75 -16.27 3.62
C ARG A 160 -13.17 -16.47 5.02
N CYS A 161 -12.04 -15.88 5.33
CA CYS A 161 -11.42 -15.91 6.66
C CYS A 161 -12.01 -14.87 7.64
N GLY A 162 -12.99 -14.05 7.22
CA GLY A 162 -13.57 -13.00 8.06
C GLY A 162 -12.65 -11.80 8.29
N VAL A 163 -11.63 -11.63 7.45
CA VAL A 163 -10.67 -10.52 7.50
C VAL A 163 -11.10 -9.44 6.51
N SER A 164 -11.22 -8.21 6.97
CA SER A 164 -11.61 -7.08 6.13
C SER A 164 -10.46 -6.64 5.21
N ILE A 165 -10.80 -6.19 4.00
CA ILE A 165 -9.83 -5.65 3.06
C ILE A 165 -9.99 -4.13 2.95
N LEU A 166 -8.87 -3.44 2.96
CA LEU A 166 -8.73 -2.05 2.56
C LEU A 166 -7.81 -2.00 1.34
N GLY A 167 -8.31 -1.50 0.21
CA GLY A 167 -7.50 -1.50 -1.01
C GLY A 167 -7.72 -0.29 -1.89
N THR A 168 -6.82 -0.09 -2.86
CA THR A 168 -7.00 0.85 -3.97
C THR A 168 -7.06 0.11 -5.30
N ILE A 169 -7.78 0.70 -6.24
CA ILE A 169 -7.92 0.20 -7.61
C ILE A 169 -7.60 1.34 -8.58
#